data_31fe440246770450b193901445f18684
#
_entry.id   31fe440246770450b193901445f18684
#
_cell.length_a   1.000
_cell.length_b   1.000
_cell.length_c   1.000
_cell.angle_alpha   90.00
_cell.angle_beta   90.00
_cell.angle_gamma   90.00
#
_symmetry.space_group_name_H-M   'P 1'
#
loop_
_entity.id
_entity.type
_entity.pdbx_description
1 polymer ?
#
loop_
_entity_poly.entity_id
_entity_poly.type
_entity_poly.pdbx_seq_one_letter_code
_entity_poly.pdbx_strand_id
1 'polypeptide(L)'
;DRVGEKPLYISFNESSVLFGSELISLTQFSSFNKDLSMSALSSFFKFNYIPTPQTIYKSTFKCPPGKFICIDLNSFLFNKTYECFDDIFLDQGALIDDYWSSFPLLNQSELLVEDFNQASLRLEDIISKSVKDQLISDMPIGAFLSGGIDSSLITALMQKENMDKVKTFTIGFEDKRYDESSYAREVANHLGTNHTELILSQDDVINIIPNLSKIYSEPFADSSQIPTLLVSKLAKSEVSVALSGDGGDELFGGYNRYFLAPTVWSILKKFPYSIRSFGADIFLSSPNFLKSIENTSRFFYKKTPVQLVEKIQSLSSKVKNIKTEKDLFISLISGYEDLSELLNFRSKPQSYAYNDEIWSNSSLSFQEKMMFLDMITYLPDDIMCKVDRASMAFSLESRAPFLHQDVVEASYKIPTEYKIKNKNGK
;
A
#
# COMPACT_ATOMS: atom_id res chain seq x y z
N ASP A 1 7.93 9.08 10.46
CA ASP A 1 6.70 9.83 10.78
C ASP A 1 5.58 8.90 11.30
N ARG A 2 4.34 9.39 11.45
CA ARG A 2 3.25 8.66 12.11
C ARG A 2 2.72 7.47 11.29
N VAL A 3 2.64 7.61 9.98
CA VAL A 3 1.96 6.65 9.10
C VAL A 3 2.86 6.09 8.00
N GLY A 4 4.14 6.42 8.02
CA GLY A 4 5.14 5.91 7.07
C GLY A 4 5.16 6.61 5.72
N GLU A 5 4.80 7.91 5.68
CA GLU A 5 4.92 8.73 4.48
C GLU A 5 6.37 8.84 4.01
N LYS A 6 7.32 8.91 4.96
CA LYS A 6 8.76 8.96 4.68
C LYS A 6 9.49 7.84 5.42
N PRO A 7 10.23 6.98 4.73
CA PRO A 7 10.91 5.86 5.34
C PRO A 7 12.19 6.28 6.05
N LEU A 8 12.55 5.52 7.09
CA LEU A 8 13.84 5.59 7.77
C LEU A 8 14.43 4.19 7.89
N TYR A 9 15.63 4.01 7.35
CA TYR A 9 16.40 2.78 7.46
C TYR A 9 17.46 2.91 8.53
N ILE A 10 17.68 1.82 9.27
CA ILE A 10 18.74 1.72 10.26
C ILE A 10 19.49 0.40 10.09
N SER A 11 20.81 0.44 10.11
CA SER A 11 21.70 -0.73 9.95
C SER A 11 22.67 -0.81 11.10
N PHE A 12 22.80 -2.01 11.63
CA PHE A 12 23.70 -2.32 12.75
C PHE A 12 24.88 -3.12 12.22
N ASN A 13 26.09 -2.58 12.41
CA ASN A 13 27.34 -3.20 11.97
C ASN A 13 28.25 -3.45 13.20
N GLU A 14 29.38 -4.10 12.95
CA GLU A 14 30.36 -4.49 13.99
C GLU A 14 30.87 -3.32 14.86
N SER A 15 30.83 -2.08 14.37
CA SER A 15 31.38 -0.92 15.07
C SER A 15 30.58 0.35 14.90
N SER A 16 29.43 0.29 14.22
CA SER A 16 28.68 1.50 13.89
C SER A 16 27.20 1.21 13.70
N VAL A 17 26.39 2.23 13.92
CA VAL A 17 24.98 2.30 13.51
C VAL A 17 24.88 3.28 12.35
N LEU A 18 24.33 2.83 11.22
CA LEU A 18 24.08 3.67 10.06
C LEU A 18 22.56 3.93 9.96
N PHE A 19 22.19 5.12 9.55
CA PHE A 19 20.79 5.43 9.29
C PHE A 19 20.63 6.37 8.10
N GLY A 20 19.48 6.31 7.43
CA GLY A 20 19.21 7.14 6.27
C GLY A 20 17.82 6.90 5.71
N SER A 21 17.36 7.81 4.88
CA SER A 21 16.03 7.72 4.24
C SER A 21 16.01 6.75 3.07
N GLU A 22 17.17 6.39 2.51
CA GLU A 22 17.30 5.47 1.39
C GLU A 22 18.32 4.37 1.69
N LEU A 23 17.93 3.13 1.42
CA LEU A 23 18.77 1.96 1.68
C LEU A 23 20.08 1.99 0.86
N ILE A 24 20.01 2.51 -0.38
CA ILE A 24 21.20 2.62 -1.23
C ILE A 24 22.30 3.49 -0.60
N SER A 25 21.95 4.51 0.17
CA SER A 25 22.92 5.36 0.85
C SER A 25 23.74 4.59 1.89
N LEU A 26 23.08 3.67 2.61
CA LEU A 26 23.73 2.84 3.63
C LEU A 26 24.68 1.83 2.98
N THR A 27 24.34 1.32 1.79
CA THR A 27 25.17 0.33 1.07
C THR A 27 26.50 0.88 0.56
N GLN A 28 26.71 2.22 0.59
CA GLN A 28 27.96 2.87 0.21
C GLN A 28 29.05 2.76 1.29
N PHE A 29 28.66 2.49 2.53
CA PHE A 29 29.63 2.32 3.60
C PHE A 29 30.32 0.95 3.51
N SER A 30 31.66 0.96 3.68
CA SER A 30 32.47 -0.27 3.59
C SER A 30 32.13 -1.30 4.67
N SER A 31 31.63 -0.86 5.81
CA SER A 31 31.18 -1.71 6.91
C SER A 31 29.75 -2.24 6.76
N PHE A 32 29.04 -1.87 5.70
CA PHE A 32 27.65 -2.31 5.50
C PHE A 32 27.59 -3.82 5.20
N ASN A 33 26.77 -4.56 5.95
CA ASN A 33 26.53 -5.97 5.71
C ASN A 33 25.58 -6.16 4.52
N LYS A 34 26.07 -6.81 3.45
CA LYS A 34 25.29 -7.08 2.22
C LYS A 34 24.68 -8.49 2.19
N ASP A 35 24.73 -9.23 3.28
CA ASP A 35 24.10 -10.54 3.38
C ASP A 35 22.59 -10.41 3.26
N LEU A 36 21.98 -11.27 2.43
CA LEU A 36 20.55 -11.21 2.19
C LEU A 36 19.74 -11.86 3.33
N SER A 37 18.64 -11.21 3.69
CA SER A 37 17.62 -11.76 4.59
C SER A 37 16.68 -12.68 3.81
N MET A 38 16.72 -13.98 4.11
CA MET A 38 15.87 -14.96 3.44
C MET A 38 14.40 -14.82 3.85
N SER A 39 14.11 -14.32 5.05
CA SER A 39 12.75 -14.03 5.49
C SER A 39 12.16 -12.83 4.72
N ALA A 40 12.95 -11.79 4.51
CA ALA A 40 12.57 -10.64 3.69
C ALA A 40 12.33 -11.03 2.22
N LEU A 41 13.19 -11.90 1.67
CA LEU A 41 12.99 -12.43 0.30
C LEU A 41 11.69 -13.24 0.21
N SER A 42 11.38 -14.07 1.21
CA SER A 42 10.10 -14.78 1.28
C SER A 42 8.91 -13.83 1.36
N SER A 43 9.04 -12.75 2.16
CA SER A 43 8.01 -11.71 2.28
C SER A 43 7.79 -10.98 0.97
N PHE A 44 8.86 -10.65 0.23
CA PHE A 44 8.78 -10.03 -1.10
C PHE A 44 7.99 -10.90 -2.09
N PHE A 45 8.31 -12.18 -2.22
CA PHE A 45 7.56 -13.06 -3.10
C PHE A 45 6.10 -13.22 -2.69
N LYS A 46 5.81 -13.11 -1.38
CA LYS A 46 4.45 -13.20 -0.86
C LYS A 46 3.63 -11.93 -1.11
N PHE A 47 4.22 -10.75 -0.88
CA PHE A 47 3.49 -9.47 -0.84
C PHE A 47 3.84 -8.52 -1.99
N ASN A 48 4.85 -8.82 -2.82
CA ASN A 48 5.43 -7.97 -3.86
C ASN A 48 6.23 -6.76 -3.33
N TYR A 49 6.36 -6.62 -2.02
CA TYR A 49 7.20 -5.67 -1.31
C TYR A 49 7.77 -6.34 -0.04
N ILE A 50 8.73 -5.71 0.60
CA ILE A 50 9.29 -6.20 1.86
C ILE A 50 8.62 -5.44 3.01
N PRO A 51 7.82 -6.11 3.87
CA PRO A 51 7.12 -5.46 4.97
C PRO A 51 8.07 -4.93 6.05
N THR A 52 7.71 -3.79 6.61
CA THR A 52 8.34 -3.25 7.84
C THR A 52 8.21 -4.27 9.00
N PRO A 53 9.25 -4.45 9.82
CA PRO A 53 10.51 -3.70 9.87
C PRO A 53 11.63 -4.27 9.00
N GLN A 54 11.39 -5.28 8.17
CA GLN A 54 12.41 -5.95 7.37
C GLN A 54 12.98 -5.07 6.25
N THR A 55 14.23 -5.36 5.86
CA THR A 55 14.80 -5.00 4.56
C THR A 55 15.38 -6.24 3.90
N ILE A 56 15.80 -6.12 2.65
CA ILE A 56 16.46 -7.24 1.93
C ILE A 56 17.79 -7.65 2.58
N TYR A 57 18.40 -6.81 3.41
CA TYR A 57 19.68 -7.08 4.05
C TYR A 57 19.52 -7.47 5.51
N LYS A 58 20.40 -8.37 5.99
CA LYS A 58 20.50 -8.72 7.41
C LYS A 58 20.97 -7.53 8.24
N SER A 59 20.56 -7.47 9.51
CA SER A 59 20.90 -6.40 10.47
C SER A 59 20.58 -4.99 9.98
N THR A 60 19.70 -4.89 8.99
CA THR A 60 19.22 -3.62 8.44
C THR A 60 17.71 -3.62 8.43
N PHE A 61 17.11 -2.60 9.00
CA PHE A 61 15.67 -2.56 9.25
C PHE A 61 15.07 -1.21 8.86
N LYS A 62 13.77 -1.23 8.56
CA LYS A 62 12.93 -0.03 8.49
C LYS A 62 12.47 0.32 9.88
N CYS A 63 12.59 1.58 10.28
CA CYS A 63 11.98 2.06 11.52
C CYS A 63 10.45 2.07 11.34
N PRO A 64 9.69 1.34 12.16
CA PRO A 64 8.24 1.33 12.03
C PRO A 64 7.63 2.72 12.21
N PRO A 65 6.56 3.06 11.47
CA PRO A 65 5.85 4.31 11.64
C PRO A 65 5.40 4.55 13.09
N GLY A 66 5.40 5.81 13.52
CA GLY A 66 4.98 6.20 14.86
C GLY A 66 5.97 5.91 15.99
N LYS A 67 7.12 5.30 15.67
CA LYS A 67 8.13 4.91 16.67
C LYS A 67 9.38 5.78 16.62
N PHE A 68 10.06 5.87 17.78
CA PHE A 68 11.42 6.39 17.87
C PHE A 68 12.35 5.33 18.45
N ILE A 69 13.61 5.40 18.05
CA ILE A 69 14.68 4.50 18.52
C ILE A 69 15.70 5.36 19.24
N CYS A 70 16.03 5.00 20.48
CA CYS A 70 17.09 5.62 21.26
C CYS A 70 18.23 4.62 21.45
N ILE A 71 19.47 5.01 21.09
CA ILE A 71 20.65 4.17 21.20
C ILE A 71 21.69 4.91 22.03
N ASP A 72 22.04 4.35 23.19
CA ASP A 72 23.17 4.81 23.99
C ASP A 72 24.45 4.15 23.47
N LEU A 73 25.24 4.89 22.71
CA LEU A 73 26.46 4.41 22.08
C LEU A 73 27.54 3.92 23.09
N ASN A 74 27.44 4.29 24.37
CA ASN A 74 28.38 3.84 25.39
C ASN A 74 28.07 2.44 25.94
N SER A 75 26.79 2.09 25.97
CA SER A 75 26.31 0.80 26.51
C SER A 75 25.85 -0.18 25.43
N PHE A 76 25.66 0.28 24.20
CA PHE A 76 25.23 -0.58 23.09
C PHE A 76 26.36 -1.52 22.67
N LEU A 77 26.03 -2.81 22.62
CA LEU A 77 26.97 -3.85 22.22
C LEU A 77 27.00 -3.99 20.70
N PHE A 78 28.09 -3.54 20.10
CA PHE A 78 28.43 -3.82 18.71
C PHE A 78 28.88 -5.29 18.55
N ASN A 79 29.19 -5.73 17.35
CA ASN A 79 29.60 -7.11 16.99
C ASN A 79 28.51 -8.16 17.02
N LYS A 80 27.25 -7.76 16.85
CA LYS A 80 26.14 -8.68 16.69
C LYS A 80 25.48 -8.55 15.32
N THR A 81 25.03 -9.69 14.80
CA THR A 81 24.12 -9.75 13.64
C THR A 81 22.72 -9.98 14.15
N TYR A 82 21.80 -9.11 13.80
CA TYR A 82 20.40 -9.21 14.20
C TYR A 82 19.59 -9.84 13.06
N GLU A 83 18.88 -10.90 13.35
CA GLU A 83 17.95 -11.54 12.39
C GLU A 83 16.55 -10.93 12.50
N CYS A 84 16.15 -10.52 13.71
CA CYS A 84 14.88 -9.86 13.99
C CYS A 84 15.11 -8.45 14.54
N PHE A 85 14.19 -7.54 14.19
CA PHE A 85 14.24 -6.16 14.68
C PHE A 85 14.12 -6.06 16.20
N ASP A 86 13.24 -6.87 16.79
CA ASP A 86 12.98 -6.85 18.24
C ASP A 86 14.20 -7.31 19.06
N ASP A 87 15.07 -8.12 18.48
CA ASP A 87 16.28 -8.62 19.15
C ASP A 87 17.25 -7.48 19.52
N ILE A 88 17.20 -6.35 18.80
CA ILE A 88 18.02 -5.17 19.06
C ILE A 88 17.73 -4.61 20.45
N PHE A 89 16.48 -4.63 20.87
CA PHE A 89 16.00 -4.02 22.11
C PHE A 89 16.07 -4.95 23.32
N LEU A 90 16.47 -6.20 23.11
CA LEU A 90 16.86 -7.10 24.19
C LEU A 90 18.28 -6.78 24.71
N ASP A 91 19.08 -6.07 23.93
CA ASP A 91 20.42 -5.65 24.31
C ASP A 91 20.37 -4.36 25.15
N GLN A 92 21.33 -4.24 26.08
CA GLN A 92 21.48 -3.02 26.83
C GLN A 92 21.91 -1.87 25.91
N GLY A 93 21.32 -0.70 26.10
CA GLY A 93 21.66 0.52 25.38
C GLY A 93 20.79 0.80 24.15
N ALA A 94 19.78 -0.01 23.84
CA ALA A 94 18.79 0.32 22.82
C ALA A 94 17.38 0.28 23.39
N LEU A 95 16.57 1.26 23.00
CA LEU A 95 15.15 1.39 23.36
C LEU A 95 14.35 1.76 22.12
N ILE A 96 13.20 1.14 21.95
CA ILE A 96 12.16 1.58 21.01
C ILE A 96 10.89 1.89 21.78
N ASP A 97 10.22 2.98 21.42
CA ASP A 97 8.92 3.34 22.01
C ASP A 97 8.06 4.08 20.99
N ASP A 98 6.77 4.18 21.28
CA ASP A 98 5.81 4.89 20.44
C ASP A 98 5.73 6.37 20.83
N TYR A 99 5.86 7.30 19.88
CA TYR A 99 5.44 8.68 20.08
C TYR A 99 4.04 8.92 19.49
N TRP A 100 3.56 8.01 18.64
CA TRP A 100 2.22 7.95 18.13
C TRP A 100 1.88 6.49 17.80
N SER A 101 0.65 6.06 18.06
CA SER A 101 0.19 4.71 17.75
C SER A 101 -1.16 4.77 17.02
N SER A 102 -1.32 3.93 16.02
CA SER A 102 -2.58 3.74 15.31
C SER A 102 -3.56 2.82 16.04
N PHE A 103 -3.09 1.97 16.95
CA PHE A 103 -3.94 1.00 17.65
C PHE A 103 -5.09 1.62 18.47
N PRO A 104 -4.91 2.77 19.15
CA PRO A 104 -6.01 3.46 19.83
C PRO A 104 -7.15 3.88 18.89
N LEU A 105 -6.87 4.08 17.59
CA LEU A 105 -7.89 4.45 16.60
C LEU A 105 -8.94 3.34 16.41
N LEU A 106 -8.65 2.09 16.80
CA LEU A 106 -9.59 0.98 16.74
C LEU A 106 -10.64 1.01 17.85
N ASN A 107 -10.58 2.00 18.75
CA ASN A 107 -11.55 2.12 19.84
C ASN A 107 -12.89 2.67 19.32
N GLN A 108 -13.85 1.80 19.12
CA GLN A 108 -15.18 2.13 18.59
C GLN A 108 -16.05 2.99 19.54
N SER A 109 -15.66 3.16 20.80
CA SER A 109 -16.38 4.05 21.71
C SER A 109 -16.28 5.54 21.32
N GLU A 110 -15.36 5.87 20.41
CA GLU A 110 -15.15 7.24 19.90
C GLU A 110 -15.82 7.52 18.55
N LEU A 111 -16.66 6.59 18.04
CA LEU A 111 -17.39 6.81 16.79
C LEU A 111 -18.28 8.03 16.88
N LEU A 112 -18.31 8.84 15.83
CA LEU A 112 -19.16 10.03 15.73
C LEU A 112 -20.63 9.62 15.65
N VAL A 113 -21.44 10.26 16.46
CA VAL A 113 -22.92 10.12 16.47
C VAL A 113 -23.58 11.19 15.59
N GLU A 114 -22.85 11.74 14.62
CA GLU A 114 -23.32 12.75 13.68
C GLU A 114 -24.03 12.09 12.49
N ASP A 115 -24.95 12.82 11.85
CA ASP A 115 -25.50 12.36 10.58
C ASP A 115 -24.45 12.45 9.44
N PHE A 116 -24.74 11.80 8.32
CA PHE A 116 -23.83 11.76 7.17
C PHE A 116 -23.41 13.15 6.67
N ASN A 117 -24.34 14.12 6.64
CA ASN A 117 -24.05 15.46 6.10
C ASN A 117 -23.13 16.23 7.06
N GLN A 118 -23.37 16.15 8.36
CA GLN A 118 -22.51 16.78 9.37
C GLN A 118 -21.10 16.16 9.36
N ALA A 119 -21.01 14.85 9.32
CA ALA A 119 -19.72 14.13 9.20
C ALA A 119 -18.97 14.51 7.93
N SER A 120 -19.68 14.67 6.79
CA SER A 120 -19.10 15.07 5.51
C SER A 120 -18.54 16.50 5.56
N LEU A 121 -19.29 17.45 6.07
CA LEU A 121 -18.84 18.85 6.21
C LEU A 121 -17.62 18.97 7.13
N ARG A 122 -17.66 18.27 8.26
CA ARG A 122 -16.53 18.23 9.17
C ARG A 122 -15.28 17.62 8.54
N LEU A 123 -15.43 16.55 7.77
CA LEU A 123 -14.32 15.93 7.06
C LEU A 123 -13.76 16.87 5.98
N GLU A 124 -14.63 17.59 5.24
CA GLU A 124 -14.18 18.60 4.27
C GLU A 124 -13.32 19.67 4.95
N ASP A 125 -13.76 20.19 6.11
CA ASP A 125 -13.00 21.20 6.85
C ASP A 125 -11.61 20.67 7.29
N ILE A 126 -11.55 19.43 7.78
CA ILE A 126 -10.29 18.81 8.23
C ILE A 126 -9.35 18.59 7.04
N ILE A 127 -9.84 18.05 5.92
CA ILE A 127 -9.02 17.83 4.72
C ILE A 127 -8.59 19.18 4.12
N SER A 128 -9.48 20.18 4.06
CA SER A 128 -9.15 21.53 3.58
C SER A 128 -8.03 22.15 4.40
N LYS A 129 -8.10 22.02 5.73
CA LYS A 129 -7.01 22.48 6.62
C LYS A 129 -5.70 21.76 6.32
N SER A 130 -5.73 20.44 6.18
CA SER A 130 -4.55 19.65 5.82
C SER A 130 -3.93 20.09 4.49
N VAL A 131 -4.75 20.29 3.46
CA VAL A 131 -4.29 20.82 2.17
C VAL A 131 -3.64 22.18 2.34
N LYS A 132 -4.29 23.11 3.05
CA LYS A 132 -3.79 24.45 3.31
C LYS A 132 -2.44 24.44 4.01
N ASP A 133 -2.27 23.62 5.05
CA ASP A 133 -1.02 23.50 5.80
C ASP A 133 0.10 22.94 4.90
N GLN A 134 -0.22 22.05 3.96
CA GLN A 134 0.73 21.44 3.02
C GLN A 134 0.99 22.30 1.76
N LEU A 135 0.27 23.40 1.56
CA LEU A 135 0.56 24.40 0.53
C LEU A 135 1.67 25.38 0.93
N ILE A 136 2.12 25.35 2.17
CA ILE A 136 3.21 26.22 2.64
C ILE A 136 4.52 25.72 2.04
N SER A 137 5.11 26.51 1.13
CA SER A 137 6.37 26.19 0.47
C SER A 137 7.00 27.44 -0.15
N ASP A 138 8.32 27.53 -0.13
CA ASP A 138 9.10 28.54 -0.84
C ASP A 138 9.28 28.18 -2.34
N MET A 139 8.89 26.99 -2.74
CA MET A 139 9.05 26.46 -4.09
C MET A 139 7.70 26.26 -4.77
N PRO A 140 7.64 26.28 -6.12
CA PRO A 140 6.41 26.02 -6.84
C PRO A 140 5.81 24.65 -6.49
N ILE A 141 4.48 24.65 -6.26
CA ILE A 141 3.70 23.46 -5.89
C ILE A 141 2.76 23.09 -7.03
N GLY A 142 2.54 21.79 -7.22
CA GLY A 142 1.53 21.23 -8.11
C GLY A 142 0.81 20.03 -7.48
N ALA A 143 0.05 19.30 -8.28
CA ALA A 143 -0.65 18.09 -7.85
C ALA A 143 -0.56 16.98 -8.91
N PHE A 144 -0.50 15.73 -8.46
CA PHE A 144 -0.78 14.59 -9.31
C PHE A 144 -2.29 14.45 -9.47
N LEU A 145 -2.77 14.32 -10.70
CA LEU A 145 -4.19 14.22 -11.02
C LEU A 145 -4.46 12.99 -11.90
N SER A 146 -5.09 11.96 -11.34
CA SER A 146 -5.49 10.75 -12.08
C SER A 146 -6.93 10.79 -12.60
N GLY A 147 -7.73 11.78 -12.17
CA GLY A 147 -9.18 11.80 -12.40
C GLY A 147 -9.97 10.90 -11.45
N GLY A 148 -9.30 10.18 -10.54
CA GLY A 148 -9.93 9.49 -9.41
C GLY A 148 -10.45 10.46 -8.34
N ILE A 149 -11.35 10.00 -7.47
CA ILE A 149 -11.99 10.84 -6.44
C ILE A 149 -10.97 11.56 -5.57
N ASP A 150 -9.95 10.87 -5.10
CA ASP A 150 -8.97 11.39 -4.13
C ASP A 150 -8.12 12.51 -4.72
N SER A 151 -7.46 12.24 -5.84
CA SER A 151 -6.64 13.24 -6.52
C SER A 151 -7.46 14.44 -6.99
N SER A 152 -8.71 14.21 -7.39
CA SER A 152 -9.64 15.28 -7.78
C SER A 152 -10.05 16.14 -6.59
N LEU A 153 -10.34 15.54 -5.43
CA LEU A 153 -10.67 16.27 -4.20
C LEU A 153 -9.50 17.13 -3.73
N ILE A 154 -8.29 16.56 -3.65
CA ILE A 154 -7.09 17.33 -3.26
C ILE A 154 -6.85 18.48 -4.22
N THR A 155 -6.95 18.24 -5.54
CA THR A 155 -6.76 19.29 -6.55
C THR A 155 -7.83 20.37 -6.44
N ALA A 156 -9.10 20.02 -6.21
CA ALA A 156 -10.19 20.97 -6.03
C ALA A 156 -9.97 21.86 -4.80
N LEU A 157 -9.57 21.28 -3.68
CA LEU A 157 -9.24 22.02 -2.46
C LEU A 157 -8.03 22.93 -2.66
N MET A 158 -6.98 22.44 -3.35
CA MET A 158 -5.85 23.30 -3.72
C MET A 158 -6.28 24.49 -4.57
N GLN A 159 -7.14 24.29 -5.58
CA GLN A 159 -7.59 25.37 -6.46
C GLN A 159 -8.49 26.36 -5.71
N LYS A 160 -9.28 25.88 -4.72
CA LYS A 160 -10.10 26.74 -3.86
C LYS A 160 -9.24 27.68 -2.98
N GLU A 161 -8.08 27.21 -2.52
CA GLU A 161 -7.14 27.99 -1.69
C GLU A 161 -6.21 28.90 -2.49
N ASN A 162 -6.06 28.68 -3.80
CA ASN A 162 -5.16 29.44 -4.65
C ASN A 162 -5.92 30.37 -5.62
N MET A 163 -5.43 31.60 -5.78
CA MET A 163 -5.93 32.54 -6.80
C MET A 163 -5.40 32.21 -8.20
N ASP A 164 -4.19 31.67 -8.28
CA ASP A 164 -3.58 31.23 -9.53
C ASP A 164 -4.01 29.80 -9.88
N LYS A 165 -3.87 29.46 -11.18
CA LYS A 165 -4.18 28.11 -11.65
C LYS A 165 -3.18 27.10 -11.09
N VAL A 166 -3.67 26.12 -10.36
CA VAL A 166 -2.86 24.99 -9.84
C VAL A 166 -2.29 24.20 -11.02
N LYS A 167 -1.00 23.91 -10.97
CA LYS A 167 -0.35 23.02 -11.94
C LYS A 167 -0.70 21.58 -11.62
N THR A 168 -1.22 20.83 -12.59
CA THR A 168 -1.61 19.44 -12.43
C THR A 168 -0.94 18.56 -13.45
N PHE A 169 -0.56 17.33 -13.06
CA PHE A 169 0.23 16.42 -13.87
C PHE A 169 -0.43 15.05 -13.93
N THR A 170 -0.49 14.49 -15.14
CA THR A 170 -0.97 13.11 -15.36
C THR A 170 -0.12 12.36 -16.37
N ILE A 171 -0.16 11.04 -16.26
CA ILE A 171 0.36 10.11 -17.25
C ILE A 171 -0.80 9.39 -17.90
N GLY A 172 -0.79 9.34 -19.23
CA GLY A 172 -1.67 8.49 -20.01
C GLY A 172 -0.88 7.37 -20.72
N PHE A 173 -1.59 6.45 -21.33
CA PHE A 173 -1.03 5.34 -22.10
C PHE A 173 -1.61 5.28 -23.50
N GLU A 174 -0.81 4.87 -24.48
CA GLU A 174 -1.31 4.60 -25.83
C GLU A 174 -2.38 3.50 -25.84
N ASP A 175 -2.26 2.51 -24.95
CA ASP A 175 -3.26 1.48 -24.77
C ASP A 175 -4.45 1.99 -23.94
N LYS A 176 -5.55 2.27 -24.62
CA LYS A 176 -6.80 2.78 -24.02
C LYS A 176 -7.40 1.94 -22.90
N ARG A 177 -6.96 0.69 -22.73
CA ARG A 177 -7.42 -0.16 -21.62
C ARG A 177 -6.86 0.26 -20.28
N TYR A 178 -5.74 0.99 -20.28
CA TYR A 178 -5.02 1.44 -19.10
C TYR A 178 -4.93 2.97 -19.01
N ASP A 179 -5.50 3.68 -20.01
CA ASP A 179 -5.43 5.12 -20.09
C ASP A 179 -6.58 5.80 -19.34
N GLU A 180 -6.24 6.45 -18.24
CA GLU A 180 -7.15 7.27 -17.41
C GLU A 180 -6.98 8.77 -17.66
N SER A 181 -6.11 9.19 -18.57
CA SER A 181 -5.78 10.60 -18.81
C SER A 181 -6.99 11.43 -19.24
N SER A 182 -7.95 10.81 -19.94
CA SER A 182 -9.20 11.48 -20.32
C SER A 182 -10.01 11.97 -19.12
N TYR A 183 -10.09 11.18 -18.04
CA TYR A 183 -10.78 11.57 -16.81
C TYR A 183 -10.03 12.69 -16.08
N ALA A 184 -8.71 12.60 -16.00
CA ALA A 184 -7.87 13.66 -15.43
C ALA A 184 -8.06 14.99 -16.18
N ARG A 185 -8.09 14.96 -17.50
CA ARG A 185 -8.31 16.13 -18.35
C ARG A 185 -9.68 16.75 -18.15
N GLU A 186 -10.73 15.94 -18.01
CA GLU A 186 -12.10 16.42 -17.71
C GLU A 186 -12.14 17.15 -16.36
N VAL A 187 -11.54 16.57 -15.32
CA VAL A 187 -11.44 17.21 -14.00
C VAL A 187 -10.61 18.50 -14.07
N ALA A 188 -9.46 18.48 -14.74
CA ALA A 188 -8.59 19.64 -14.89
C ALA A 188 -9.31 20.79 -15.59
N ASN A 189 -10.06 20.51 -16.66
CA ASN A 189 -10.87 21.50 -17.37
C ASN A 189 -11.99 22.08 -16.49
N HIS A 190 -12.67 21.21 -15.71
CA HIS A 190 -13.74 21.64 -14.79
C HIS A 190 -13.20 22.56 -13.69
N LEU A 191 -12.06 22.22 -13.10
CA LEU A 191 -11.42 23.01 -12.04
C LEU A 191 -10.64 24.23 -12.57
N GLY A 192 -10.37 24.29 -13.87
CA GLY A 192 -9.63 25.38 -14.50
C GLY A 192 -8.12 25.37 -14.20
N THR A 193 -7.55 24.20 -13.89
CA THR A 193 -6.11 24.05 -13.58
C THR A 193 -5.22 24.21 -14.81
N ASN A 194 -3.92 24.42 -14.60
CA ASN A 194 -2.90 24.36 -15.65
C ASN A 194 -2.40 22.91 -15.75
N HIS A 195 -2.97 22.14 -16.67
CA HIS A 195 -2.81 20.69 -16.76
C HIS A 195 -1.76 20.29 -17.79
N THR A 196 -0.78 19.50 -17.36
CA THR A 196 0.25 18.90 -18.22
C THR A 196 0.09 17.38 -18.23
N GLU A 197 -0.03 16.82 -19.43
CA GLU A 197 -0.26 15.39 -19.66
C GLU A 197 0.87 14.81 -20.52
N LEU A 198 1.35 13.62 -20.17
CA LEU A 198 2.32 12.86 -20.95
C LEU A 198 1.74 11.48 -21.30
N ILE A 199 1.59 11.20 -22.59
CA ILE A 199 1.19 9.88 -23.07
C ILE A 199 2.44 9.02 -23.24
N LEU A 200 2.48 7.89 -22.57
CA LEU A 200 3.60 6.96 -22.59
C LEU A 200 3.48 5.96 -23.73
N SER A 201 4.57 5.81 -24.45
CA SER A 201 4.78 4.72 -25.39
C SER A 201 5.32 3.48 -24.67
N GLN A 202 5.26 2.33 -25.35
CA GLN A 202 5.85 1.10 -24.82
C GLN A 202 7.36 1.22 -24.63
N ASP A 203 8.05 1.96 -25.47
CA ASP A 203 9.51 2.18 -25.39
C ASP A 203 9.87 3.01 -24.16
N ASP A 204 9.07 4.00 -23.78
CA ASP A 204 9.29 4.80 -22.57
C ASP A 204 9.27 3.90 -21.32
N VAL A 205 8.35 2.94 -21.27
CA VAL A 205 8.25 1.97 -20.17
C VAL A 205 9.45 1.03 -20.13
N ILE A 206 9.85 0.46 -21.29
CA ILE A 206 10.97 -0.49 -21.36
C ILE A 206 12.29 0.17 -20.97
N ASN A 207 12.54 1.39 -21.41
CA ASN A 207 13.79 2.11 -21.19
C ASN A 207 14.04 2.46 -19.71
N ILE A 208 12.99 2.45 -18.86
CA ILE A 208 13.14 2.79 -17.45
C ILE A 208 13.44 1.57 -16.57
N ILE A 209 13.08 0.36 -17.02
CA ILE A 209 13.21 -0.89 -16.24
C ILE A 209 14.64 -1.10 -15.69
N PRO A 210 15.72 -0.88 -16.44
CA PRO A 210 17.09 -1.08 -15.92
C PRO A 210 17.44 -0.17 -14.73
N ASN A 211 16.74 0.94 -14.54
CA ASN A 211 16.99 1.90 -13.47
C ASN A 211 16.21 1.61 -12.18
N LEU A 212 15.17 0.78 -12.24
CA LEU A 212 14.28 0.52 -11.09
C LEU A 212 15.04 -0.02 -9.88
N SER A 213 15.99 -0.93 -10.07
CA SER A 213 16.78 -1.49 -8.97
C SER A 213 17.62 -0.45 -8.22
N LYS A 214 18.05 0.62 -8.90
CA LYS A 214 18.79 1.72 -8.27
C LYS A 214 17.85 2.66 -7.52
N ILE A 215 16.63 2.88 -8.05
CA ILE A 215 15.64 3.78 -7.49
C ILE A 215 15.03 3.20 -6.21
N TYR A 216 14.60 1.95 -6.28
CA TYR A 216 13.92 1.31 -5.13
C TYR A 216 14.89 0.68 -4.11
N SER A 217 16.16 0.42 -4.51
CA SER A 217 17.24 -0.07 -3.64
C SER A 217 17.04 -1.45 -3.03
N GLU A 218 15.86 -2.03 -3.12
CA GLU A 218 15.50 -3.39 -2.72
C GLU A 218 14.40 -3.94 -3.66
N PRO A 219 14.12 -5.27 -3.66
CA PRO A 219 13.07 -5.85 -4.49
C PRO A 219 11.71 -5.20 -4.23
N PHE A 220 11.07 -4.72 -5.29
CA PHE A 220 9.78 -4.04 -5.27
C PHE A 220 9.03 -4.31 -6.58
N ALA A 221 7.75 -4.70 -6.52
CA ALA A 221 7.02 -5.22 -7.69
C ALA A 221 5.60 -4.65 -7.86
N ASP A 222 5.35 -3.41 -7.46
CA ASP A 222 4.11 -2.70 -7.77
C ASP A 222 4.08 -2.32 -9.26
N SER A 223 2.99 -2.64 -9.95
CA SER A 223 2.82 -2.35 -11.39
C SER A 223 2.76 -0.86 -11.71
N SER A 224 2.37 -0.02 -10.75
CA SER A 224 2.29 1.44 -10.91
C SER A 224 3.60 2.18 -10.60
N GLN A 225 4.68 1.45 -10.24
CA GLN A 225 5.99 2.08 -9.96
C GLN A 225 6.52 2.89 -11.15
N ILE A 226 6.35 2.39 -12.39
CA ILE A 226 6.82 3.07 -13.59
C ILE A 226 5.99 4.33 -13.91
N PRO A 227 4.64 4.28 -13.97
CA PRO A 227 3.83 5.48 -14.10
C PRO A 227 4.12 6.54 -13.05
N THR A 228 4.27 6.14 -11.78
CA THR A 228 4.57 7.07 -10.68
C THR A 228 5.93 7.75 -10.87
N LEU A 229 6.92 6.99 -11.33
CA LEU A 229 8.25 7.53 -11.63
C LEU A 229 8.20 8.56 -12.77
N LEU A 230 7.46 8.24 -13.84
CA LEU A 230 7.38 9.12 -15.01
C LEU A 230 6.53 10.38 -14.75
N VAL A 231 5.44 10.30 -13.97
CA VAL A 231 4.68 11.50 -13.59
C VAL A 231 5.50 12.38 -12.64
N SER A 232 6.32 11.79 -11.78
CA SER A 232 7.24 12.53 -10.90
C SER A 232 8.29 13.29 -11.71
N LYS A 233 8.86 12.64 -12.73
CA LYS A 233 9.78 13.29 -13.69
C LYS A 233 9.12 14.45 -14.43
N LEU A 234 7.89 14.25 -14.91
CA LEU A 234 7.09 15.27 -15.57
C LEU A 234 6.84 16.46 -14.64
N ALA A 235 6.33 16.22 -13.43
CA ALA A 235 6.03 17.26 -12.46
C ALA A 235 7.29 18.07 -12.08
N LYS A 236 8.44 17.39 -11.90
CA LYS A 236 9.70 18.06 -11.56
C LYS A 236 10.16 19.09 -12.58
N SER A 237 9.77 18.98 -13.84
CA SER A 237 10.11 19.98 -14.85
C SER A 237 9.46 21.36 -14.59
N GLU A 238 8.41 21.41 -13.76
CA GLU A 238 7.65 22.64 -13.51
C GLU A 238 7.48 23.01 -12.04
N VAL A 239 7.60 22.02 -11.13
CA VAL A 239 7.39 22.20 -9.68
C VAL A 239 8.45 21.46 -8.87
N SER A 240 8.60 21.83 -7.61
CA SER A 240 9.49 21.13 -6.69
C SER A 240 8.74 20.34 -5.61
N VAL A 241 7.45 20.61 -5.47
CA VAL A 241 6.55 19.93 -4.53
C VAL A 241 5.29 19.50 -5.30
N ALA A 242 4.79 18.29 -5.06
CA ALA A 242 3.54 17.80 -5.61
C ALA A 242 2.67 17.18 -4.53
N LEU A 243 1.39 17.60 -4.45
CA LEU A 243 0.41 16.96 -3.61
C LEU A 243 -0.19 15.75 -4.32
N SER A 244 -0.49 14.71 -3.54
CA SER A 244 -1.08 13.46 -4.03
C SER A 244 -2.36 13.09 -3.28
N GLY A 245 -3.15 12.19 -3.85
CA GLY A 245 -4.35 11.63 -3.23
C GLY A 245 -4.09 10.34 -2.44
N ASP A 246 -2.83 9.98 -2.21
CA ASP A 246 -2.48 8.73 -1.54
C ASP A 246 -3.00 8.68 -0.09
N GLY A 247 -3.35 7.48 0.38
CA GLY A 247 -3.98 7.25 1.68
C GLY A 247 -5.51 7.31 1.67
N GLY A 248 -6.12 7.90 0.62
CA GLY A 248 -7.57 8.01 0.53
C GLY A 248 -8.28 6.65 0.46
N ASP A 249 -7.69 5.67 -0.23
CA ASP A 249 -8.27 4.34 -0.37
C ASP A 249 -8.27 3.57 0.95
N GLU A 250 -7.18 3.60 1.70
CA GLU A 250 -7.01 2.92 2.97
C GLU A 250 -7.92 3.52 4.06
N LEU A 251 -8.03 4.84 4.11
CA LEU A 251 -8.79 5.54 5.13
C LEU A 251 -10.30 5.54 4.88
N PHE A 252 -10.71 5.57 3.60
CA PHE A 252 -12.12 5.75 3.22
C PHE A 252 -12.70 4.58 2.40
N GLY A 253 -12.00 3.44 2.37
CA GLY A 253 -12.56 2.19 1.85
C GLY A 253 -12.66 2.10 0.34
N GLY A 254 -11.67 2.65 -0.41
CA GLY A 254 -11.70 2.69 -1.88
C GLY A 254 -11.38 1.38 -2.58
N TYR A 255 -10.68 0.44 -1.94
CA TYR A 255 -10.30 -0.81 -2.59
C TYR A 255 -11.46 -1.80 -2.72
N ASN A 256 -11.58 -2.41 -3.88
CA ASN A 256 -12.58 -3.44 -4.18
C ASN A 256 -12.60 -4.59 -3.16
N ARG A 257 -11.44 -4.93 -2.56
CA ARG A 257 -11.35 -6.00 -1.56
C ARG A 257 -12.20 -5.74 -0.32
N TYR A 258 -12.43 -4.49 0.07
CA TYR A 258 -13.18 -4.14 1.28
C TYR A 258 -14.68 -4.47 1.19
N PHE A 259 -15.26 -4.59 0.01
CA PHE A 259 -16.65 -5.01 -0.16
C PHE A 259 -16.81 -6.37 -0.82
N LEU A 260 -15.84 -6.80 -1.64
CA LEU A 260 -15.88 -8.14 -2.24
C LEU A 260 -15.56 -9.23 -1.22
N ALA A 261 -14.52 -9.04 -0.38
CA ALA A 261 -14.10 -10.06 0.58
C ALA A 261 -15.18 -10.39 1.62
N PRO A 262 -15.87 -9.43 2.27
CA PRO A 262 -16.98 -9.74 3.17
C PRO A 262 -18.13 -10.45 2.48
N THR A 263 -18.41 -10.09 1.22
CA THR A 263 -19.45 -10.77 0.41
C THR A 263 -19.06 -12.23 0.17
N VAL A 264 -17.83 -12.49 -0.27
CA VAL A 264 -17.30 -13.83 -0.47
C VAL A 264 -17.30 -14.62 0.85
N TRP A 265 -16.81 -14.01 1.92
CA TRP A 265 -16.79 -14.64 3.24
C TRP A 265 -18.18 -15.00 3.73
N SER A 266 -19.18 -14.13 3.53
CA SER A 266 -20.57 -14.39 3.92
C SER A 266 -21.16 -15.63 3.26
N ILE A 267 -20.68 -15.99 2.08
CA ILE A 267 -21.05 -17.21 1.35
C ILE A 267 -20.23 -18.39 1.89
N LEU A 268 -18.91 -18.25 1.95
CA LEU A 268 -18.01 -19.33 2.38
C LEU A 268 -18.33 -19.83 3.79
N LYS A 269 -18.63 -18.95 4.75
CA LYS A 269 -18.93 -19.32 6.13
C LYS A 269 -20.21 -20.14 6.30
N LYS A 270 -21.11 -20.16 5.30
CA LYS A 270 -22.34 -20.99 5.33
C LYS A 270 -22.06 -22.49 5.17
N PHE A 271 -20.90 -22.84 4.62
CA PHE A 271 -20.51 -24.22 4.38
C PHE A 271 -19.35 -24.59 5.31
N PRO A 272 -19.41 -25.74 5.99
CA PRO A 272 -18.29 -26.27 6.75
C PRO A 272 -17.02 -26.38 5.91
N TYR A 273 -15.87 -26.11 6.54
CA TYR A 273 -14.58 -26.13 5.83
C TYR A 273 -14.33 -27.45 5.07
N SER A 274 -14.69 -28.60 5.66
CA SER A 274 -14.54 -29.93 5.05
C SER A 274 -15.31 -30.06 3.73
N ILE A 275 -16.51 -29.49 3.64
CA ILE A 275 -17.31 -29.51 2.41
C ILE A 275 -16.67 -28.61 1.35
N ARG A 276 -16.19 -27.42 1.74
CA ARG A 276 -15.52 -26.49 0.83
C ARG A 276 -14.21 -27.05 0.27
N SER A 277 -13.40 -27.66 1.16
CA SER A 277 -12.14 -28.31 0.79
C SER A 277 -12.38 -29.49 -0.14
N PHE A 278 -13.35 -30.36 0.16
CA PHE A 278 -13.71 -31.48 -0.71
C PHE A 278 -14.21 -31.03 -2.09
N GLY A 279 -15.07 -30.00 -2.14
CA GLY A 279 -15.53 -29.42 -3.39
C GLY A 279 -14.36 -28.84 -4.21
N ALA A 280 -13.43 -28.13 -3.57
CA ALA A 280 -12.23 -27.60 -4.21
C ALA A 280 -11.33 -28.72 -4.76
N ASP A 281 -11.17 -29.82 -4.02
CA ASP A 281 -10.39 -30.99 -4.45
C ASP A 281 -10.98 -31.64 -5.71
N ILE A 282 -12.30 -31.74 -5.81
CA ILE A 282 -12.97 -32.24 -7.03
C ILE A 282 -12.62 -31.36 -8.23
N PHE A 283 -12.67 -30.02 -8.09
CA PHE A 283 -12.33 -29.11 -9.18
C PHE A 283 -10.84 -29.14 -9.55
N LEU A 284 -9.95 -29.31 -8.58
CA LEU A 284 -8.51 -29.40 -8.81
C LEU A 284 -8.10 -30.73 -9.44
N SER A 285 -8.73 -31.85 -9.04
CA SER A 285 -8.36 -33.20 -9.48
C SER A 285 -9.02 -33.64 -10.78
N SER A 286 -9.99 -32.89 -11.33
CA SER A 286 -10.79 -33.30 -12.49
C SER A 286 -10.72 -32.29 -13.65
N PRO A 287 -9.56 -32.17 -14.36
CA PRO A 287 -9.42 -31.25 -15.49
C PRO A 287 -10.45 -31.49 -16.62
N ASN A 288 -10.84 -32.76 -16.81
CA ASN A 288 -11.83 -33.15 -17.82
C ASN A 288 -13.24 -32.65 -17.46
N PHE A 289 -13.59 -32.62 -16.19
CA PHE A 289 -14.85 -32.07 -15.71
C PHE A 289 -14.90 -30.55 -15.95
N LEU A 290 -13.81 -29.84 -15.69
CA LEU A 290 -13.70 -28.39 -15.95
C LEU A 290 -13.80 -28.06 -17.45
N LYS A 291 -13.16 -28.84 -18.31
CA LYS A 291 -13.30 -28.71 -19.76
C LYS A 291 -14.74 -28.97 -20.24
N SER A 292 -15.45 -29.89 -19.58
CA SER A 292 -16.86 -30.15 -19.88
C SER A 292 -17.74 -28.94 -19.46
N ILE A 293 -17.48 -28.32 -18.34
CA ILE A 293 -18.15 -27.07 -17.90
C ILE A 293 -17.86 -25.93 -18.89
N GLU A 294 -16.60 -25.78 -19.33
CA GLU A 294 -16.22 -24.77 -20.31
C GLU A 294 -16.95 -24.96 -21.64
N ASN A 295 -16.99 -26.18 -22.13
CA ASN A 295 -17.70 -26.51 -23.40
C ASN A 295 -19.21 -26.27 -23.29
N THR A 296 -19.81 -26.61 -22.13
CA THR A 296 -21.23 -26.38 -21.89
C THR A 296 -21.53 -24.88 -21.73
N SER A 297 -20.65 -24.12 -21.04
CA SER A 297 -20.81 -22.67 -20.87
C SER A 297 -20.69 -21.91 -22.17
N ARG A 298 -19.86 -22.37 -23.12
CA ARG A 298 -19.76 -21.81 -24.49
C ARG A 298 -21.07 -21.96 -25.26
N PHE A 299 -21.86 -22.97 -24.97
CA PHE A 299 -23.16 -23.17 -25.60
C PHE A 299 -24.24 -22.20 -25.10
N PHE A 300 -24.17 -21.83 -23.80
CA PHE A 300 -25.17 -20.96 -23.17
C PHE A 300 -24.78 -19.46 -23.12
N TYR A 301 -23.49 -19.14 -23.19
CA TYR A 301 -23.01 -17.75 -23.11
C TYR A 301 -22.22 -17.36 -24.36
N LYS A 302 -22.68 -16.31 -25.06
CA LYS A 302 -22.00 -15.74 -26.26
C LYS A 302 -20.59 -15.18 -26.00
N LYS A 303 -20.20 -14.98 -24.77
CA LYS A 303 -18.83 -14.56 -24.32
C LYS A 303 -18.44 -15.40 -23.11
N THR A 304 -17.79 -16.53 -23.33
CA THR A 304 -17.08 -17.22 -22.23
C THR A 304 -15.82 -16.43 -21.87
N PRO A 305 -15.54 -16.21 -20.57
CA PRO A 305 -14.28 -15.59 -20.16
C PRO A 305 -13.10 -16.42 -20.70
N VAL A 306 -12.14 -15.76 -21.31
CA VAL A 306 -10.87 -16.38 -21.70
C VAL A 306 -10.25 -16.99 -20.43
N GLN A 307 -9.77 -18.25 -20.53
CA GLN A 307 -9.14 -18.98 -19.41
C GLN A 307 -10.10 -19.30 -18.23
N LEU A 308 -11.36 -19.65 -18.51
CA LEU A 308 -12.33 -20.01 -17.47
C LEU A 308 -11.84 -21.17 -16.57
N VAL A 309 -11.24 -22.21 -17.16
CA VAL A 309 -10.70 -23.37 -16.42
C VAL A 309 -9.60 -22.96 -15.47
N GLU A 310 -8.63 -22.16 -15.92
CA GLU A 310 -7.53 -21.66 -15.10
C GLU A 310 -8.02 -20.77 -13.96
N LYS A 311 -9.01 -19.93 -14.22
CA LYS A 311 -9.65 -19.10 -13.17
C LYS A 311 -10.36 -19.94 -12.12
N ILE A 312 -11.10 -20.99 -12.54
CA ILE A 312 -11.78 -21.90 -11.59
C ILE A 312 -10.73 -22.67 -10.78
N GLN A 313 -9.66 -23.15 -11.39
CA GLN A 313 -8.58 -23.83 -10.66
C GLN A 313 -7.89 -22.92 -9.66
N SER A 314 -7.53 -21.71 -10.06
CA SER A 314 -6.94 -20.71 -9.16
C SER A 314 -7.88 -20.34 -7.99
N LEU A 315 -9.18 -20.18 -8.25
CA LEU A 315 -10.16 -19.95 -7.19
C LEU A 315 -10.32 -21.16 -6.28
N SER A 316 -10.29 -22.37 -6.82
CA SER A 316 -10.44 -23.61 -6.05
C SER A 316 -9.23 -23.82 -5.13
N SER A 317 -8.00 -23.56 -5.59
CA SER A 317 -6.81 -23.63 -4.76
C SER A 317 -6.88 -22.64 -3.59
N LYS A 318 -7.33 -21.41 -3.85
CA LYS A 318 -7.53 -20.39 -2.82
C LYS A 318 -8.58 -20.82 -1.80
N VAL A 319 -9.77 -21.23 -2.25
CA VAL A 319 -10.89 -21.64 -1.37
C VAL A 319 -10.52 -22.83 -0.47
N LYS A 320 -9.69 -23.74 -0.97
CA LYS A 320 -9.18 -24.90 -0.21
C LYS A 320 -8.40 -24.48 1.03
N ASN A 321 -7.69 -23.36 0.99
CA ASN A 321 -6.81 -22.90 2.08
C ASN A 321 -7.50 -21.91 3.02
N ILE A 322 -8.66 -21.34 2.65
CA ILE A 322 -9.36 -20.32 3.43
C ILE A 322 -10.21 -20.96 4.53
N LYS A 323 -9.80 -20.81 5.80
CA LYS A 323 -10.56 -21.23 6.99
C LYS A 323 -11.22 -20.08 7.71
N THR A 324 -10.58 -18.92 7.71
CA THR A 324 -10.94 -17.71 8.47
C THR A 324 -10.97 -16.47 7.56
N GLU A 325 -11.48 -15.35 8.11
CA GLU A 325 -11.38 -14.02 7.47
C GLU A 325 -9.93 -13.63 7.20
N LYS A 326 -9.03 -13.94 8.15
CA LYS A 326 -7.59 -13.75 8.02
C LYS A 326 -7.03 -14.46 6.78
N ASP A 327 -7.37 -15.76 6.61
CA ASP A 327 -6.87 -16.52 5.46
C ASP A 327 -7.36 -15.93 4.14
N LEU A 328 -8.63 -15.48 4.09
CA LEU A 328 -9.19 -14.83 2.90
C LEU A 328 -8.43 -13.53 2.59
N PHE A 329 -8.22 -12.66 3.57
CA PHE A 329 -7.49 -11.42 3.38
C PHE A 329 -6.05 -11.67 2.89
N ILE A 330 -5.32 -12.58 3.56
CA ILE A 330 -3.96 -12.95 3.17
C ILE A 330 -3.92 -13.47 1.72
N SER A 331 -4.91 -14.27 1.29
CA SER A 331 -4.97 -14.77 -0.10
C SER A 331 -5.21 -13.66 -1.13
N LEU A 332 -5.86 -12.55 -0.72
CA LEU A 332 -6.11 -11.40 -1.60
C LEU A 332 -4.90 -10.49 -1.78
N ILE A 333 -4.03 -10.40 -0.76
CA ILE A 333 -2.81 -9.58 -0.79
C ILE A 333 -1.56 -10.38 -1.18
N SER A 334 -1.69 -11.69 -1.42
CA SER A 334 -0.57 -12.57 -1.74
C SER A 334 -0.34 -12.69 -3.24
N GLY A 335 0.89 -12.47 -3.68
CA GLY A 335 1.35 -12.76 -5.04
C GLY A 335 1.52 -14.26 -5.26
N TYR A 336 2.30 -14.92 -4.40
CA TYR A 336 2.53 -16.37 -4.42
C TYR A 336 2.02 -17.02 -3.14
N GLU A 337 1.26 -18.10 -3.27
CA GLU A 337 0.71 -18.84 -2.12
C GLU A 337 1.72 -19.86 -1.56
N ASP A 338 2.40 -20.60 -2.42
CA ASP A 338 3.40 -21.59 -2.05
C ASP A 338 4.78 -21.21 -2.55
N LEU A 339 5.66 -20.86 -1.62
CA LEU A 339 7.03 -20.49 -1.90
C LEU A 339 8.01 -21.68 -1.86
N SER A 340 7.54 -22.86 -1.46
CA SER A 340 8.40 -24.05 -1.31
C SER A 340 8.98 -24.54 -2.63
N GLU A 341 8.29 -24.29 -3.74
CA GLU A 341 8.78 -24.64 -5.09
C GLU A 341 9.79 -23.61 -5.65
N LEU A 342 9.67 -22.35 -5.21
CA LEU A 342 10.52 -21.25 -5.68
C LEU A 342 11.80 -21.13 -4.86
N LEU A 343 11.71 -21.37 -3.58
CA LEU A 343 12.79 -21.14 -2.62
C LEU A 343 13.21 -22.47 -2.01
N ASN A 344 14.47 -22.85 -2.21
CA ASN A 344 15.07 -24.06 -1.65
C ASN A 344 15.24 -23.98 -0.10
N PHE A 345 14.59 -23.05 0.55
CA PHE A 345 14.60 -22.87 2.01
C PHE A 345 13.20 -22.57 2.53
N ARG A 346 12.94 -22.96 3.79
CA ARG A 346 11.68 -22.69 4.47
C ARG A 346 11.84 -21.50 5.40
N SER A 347 11.47 -20.31 4.93
CA SER A 347 11.29 -19.15 5.78
C SER A 347 9.85 -18.69 5.73
N LYS A 348 9.31 -18.31 6.88
CA LYS A 348 7.94 -17.79 6.95
C LYS A 348 7.95 -16.30 6.62
N PRO A 349 7.08 -15.84 5.71
CA PRO A 349 6.88 -14.41 5.51
C PRO A 349 6.44 -13.74 6.81
N GLN A 350 6.95 -12.55 7.07
CA GLN A 350 6.59 -11.76 8.25
C GLN A 350 5.85 -10.51 7.78
N SER A 351 4.75 -10.17 8.45
CA SER A 351 3.98 -8.94 8.23
C SER A 351 3.00 -8.75 9.38
N TYR A 352 2.69 -7.51 9.72
CA TYR A 352 1.59 -7.19 10.63
C TYR A 352 0.23 -7.67 10.11
N ALA A 353 0.09 -7.98 8.82
CA ALA A 353 -1.12 -8.62 8.28
C ALA A 353 -1.49 -9.95 8.97
N TYR A 354 -0.52 -10.60 9.64
CA TYR A 354 -0.74 -11.80 10.44
C TYR A 354 -1.06 -11.54 11.91
N ASN A 355 -1.19 -10.29 12.35
CA ASN A 355 -1.41 -9.93 13.75
C ASN A 355 -2.71 -10.54 14.30
N ASP A 356 -2.57 -11.47 15.25
CA ASP A 356 -3.71 -12.21 15.81
C ASP A 356 -4.59 -11.35 16.73
N GLU A 357 -4.06 -10.31 17.33
CA GLU A 357 -4.82 -9.38 18.18
C GLU A 357 -5.88 -8.64 17.35
N ILE A 358 -5.50 -8.13 16.18
CA ILE A 358 -6.44 -7.47 15.26
C ILE A 358 -7.50 -8.46 14.76
N TRP A 359 -7.07 -9.67 14.35
CA TRP A 359 -7.99 -10.66 13.82
C TRP A 359 -8.96 -11.21 14.87
N SER A 360 -8.55 -11.33 16.14
CA SER A 360 -9.38 -11.79 17.25
C SER A 360 -10.31 -10.72 17.81
N ASN A 361 -10.10 -9.45 17.47
CA ASN A 361 -10.95 -8.37 17.93
C ASN A 361 -12.36 -8.48 17.33
N SER A 362 -13.33 -8.87 18.17
CA SER A 362 -14.72 -9.07 17.77
C SER A 362 -15.53 -7.78 17.63
N SER A 363 -15.01 -6.64 18.12
CA SER A 363 -15.69 -5.34 17.98
C SER A 363 -15.54 -4.76 16.59
N LEU A 364 -14.54 -5.22 15.81
CA LEU A 364 -14.27 -4.74 14.47
C LEU A 364 -14.93 -5.62 13.41
N SER A 365 -15.56 -4.98 12.43
CA SER A 365 -16.02 -5.65 11.22
C SER A 365 -14.83 -6.14 10.36
N PHE A 366 -15.10 -7.06 9.42
CA PHE A 366 -14.06 -7.53 8.50
C PHE A 366 -13.49 -6.39 7.65
N GLN A 367 -14.32 -5.43 7.23
CA GLN A 367 -13.87 -4.24 6.50
C GLN A 367 -12.90 -3.40 7.33
N GLU A 368 -13.23 -3.10 8.57
CA GLU A 368 -12.39 -2.31 9.47
C GLU A 368 -11.04 -2.96 9.73
N LYS A 369 -11.02 -4.28 9.94
CA LYS A 369 -9.77 -5.04 10.06
C LYS A 369 -8.90 -4.91 8.81
N MET A 370 -9.48 -5.07 7.62
CA MET A 370 -8.74 -4.95 6.36
C MET A 370 -8.21 -3.53 6.15
N MET A 371 -9.04 -2.50 6.33
CA MET A 371 -8.63 -1.10 6.18
C MET A 371 -7.50 -0.73 7.14
N PHE A 372 -7.60 -1.16 8.40
CA PHE A 372 -6.56 -0.91 9.38
C PHE A 372 -5.26 -1.64 9.04
N LEU A 373 -5.34 -2.91 8.66
CA LEU A 373 -4.15 -3.68 8.27
C LEU A 373 -3.48 -3.09 7.03
N ASP A 374 -4.25 -2.64 6.04
CA ASP A 374 -3.70 -1.98 4.87
C ASP A 374 -3.03 -0.64 5.24
N MET A 375 -3.61 0.13 6.17
CA MET A 375 -3.00 1.38 6.64
C MET A 375 -1.64 1.15 7.32
N ILE A 376 -1.46 0.05 8.07
CA ILE A 376 -0.21 -0.20 8.79
C ILE A 376 0.78 -1.11 8.04
N THR A 377 0.41 -1.64 6.86
CA THR A 377 1.26 -2.53 6.05
C THR A 377 1.38 -2.04 4.61
N TYR A 378 0.31 -2.13 3.83
CA TYR A 378 0.30 -1.83 2.40
C TYR A 378 0.59 -0.34 2.13
N LEU A 379 -0.02 0.55 2.91
CA LEU A 379 0.19 1.99 2.76
C LEU A 379 1.66 2.39 2.95
N PRO A 380 2.36 2.10 4.07
CA PRO A 380 3.75 2.52 4.23
C PRO A 380 4.73 1.73 3.34
N ASP A 381 4.53 0.42 3.16
CA ASP A 381 5.53 -0.47 2.58
C ASP A 381 5.41 -0.63 1.05
N ASP A 382 4.22 -0.36 0.49
CA ASP A 382 3.99 -0.37 -0.95
C ASP A 382 3.70 1.04 -1.47
N ILE A 383 2.56 1.65 -1.09
CA ILE A 383 2.09 2.90 -1.68
C ILE A 383 3.07 4.05 -1.41
N MET A 384 3.41 4.32 -0.15
CA MET A 384 4.28 5.46 0.18
C MET A 384 5.73 5.19 -0.19
N CYS A 385 6.20 3.93 -0.08
CA CYS A 385 7.51 3.54 -0.59
C CYS A 385 7.63 3.84 -2.09
N LYS A 386 6.63 3.47 -2.89
CA LYS A 386 6.57 3.76 -4.32
C LYS A 386 6.63 5.26 -4.60
N VAL A 387 5.74 6.02 -3.98
CA VAL A 387 5.61 7.47 -4.22
C VAL A 387 6.87 8.21 -3.81
N ASP A 388 7.41 7.91 -2.62
CA ASP A 388 8.62 8.55 -2.11
C ASP A 388 9.85 8.24 -3.00
N ARG A 389 10.09 6.96 -3.33
CA ARG A 389 11.23 6.58 -4.17
C ARG A 389 11.15 7.17 -5.58
N ALA A 390 9.96 7.14 -6.17
CA ALA A 390 9.73 7.68 -7.51
C ALA A 390 9.92 9.20 -7.56
N SER A 391 9.40 9.93 -6.59
CA SER A 391 9.50 11.39 -6.54
C SER A 391 10.92 11.83 -6.19
N MET A 392 11.54 11.20 -5.19
CA MET A 392 12.90 11.53 -4.74
C MET A 392 13.95 11.21 -5.79
N ALA A 393 13.74 10.22 -6.68
CA ALA A 393 14.63 9.97 -7.83
C ALA A 393 14.82 11.20 -8.72
N PHE A 394 13.88 12.13 -8.69
CA PHE A 394 13.95 13.42 -9.43
C PHE A 394 14.03 14.62 -8.48
N SER A 395 14.28 14.45 -7.19
CA SER A 395 14.29 15.52 -6.19
C SER A 395 12.97 16.31 -6.16
N LEU A 396 11.85 15.64 -6.35
CA LEU A 396 10.50 16.14 -6.17
C LEU A 396 10.00 15.75 -4.79
N GLU A 397 9.56 16.70 -3.97
CA GLU A 397 8.91 16.42 -2.70
C GLU A 397 7.45 16.04 -2.94
N SER A 398 7.04 14.85 -2.52
CA SER A 398 5.63 14.44 -2.48
C SER A 398 5.02 14.70 -1.11
N ARG A 399 3.78 15.19 -1.10
CA ARG A 399 2.99 15.40 0.12
C ARG A 399 1.63 14.74 -0.05
N ALA A 400 1.15 14.05 0.98
CA ALA A 400 -0.13 13.33 0.99
C ALA A 400 -1.08 13.91 2.05
N PRO A 401 -1.95 14.87 1.70
CA PRO A 401 -2.84 15.53 2.67
C PRO A 401 -3.75 14.57 3.46
N PHE A 402 -4.15 13.44 2.88
CA PHE A 402 -4.93 12.43 3.59
C PHE A 402 -4.16 11.80 4.76
N LEU A 403 -2.83 11.80 4.72
CA LEU A 403 -1.99 11.22 5.77
C LEU A 403 -1.69 12.20 6.92
N HIS A 404 -2.23 13.42 6.87
CA HIS A 404 -2.17 14.31 8.02
C HIS A 404 -2.86 13.68 9.23
N GLN A 405 -2.27 13.83 10.42
CA GLN A 405 -2.76 13.20 11.65
C GLN A 405 -4.25 13.43 11.88
N ASP A 406 -4.72 14.68 11.75
CA ASP A 406 -6.13 15.04 11.99
C ASP A 406 -7.06 14.30 11.04
N VAL A 407 -6.66 14.08 9.77
CA VAL A 407 -7.44 13.34 8.77
C VAL A 407 -7.48 11.86 9.10
N VAL A 408 -6.33 11.26 9.43
CA VAL A 408 -6.24 9.85 9.83
C VAL A 408 -7.12 9.60 11.05
N GLU A 409 -6.98 10.38 12.12
CA GLU A 409 -7.77 10.22 13.33
C GLU A 409 -9.28 10.45 13.11
N ALA A 410 -9.64 11.46 12.29
CA ALA A 410 -11.03 11.69 11.92
C ALA A 410 -11.62 10.54 11.12
N SER A 411 -10.85 9.95 10.21
CA SER A 411 -11.33 8.84 9.38
C SER A 411 -11.78 7.64 10.22
N TYR A 412 -11.08 7.32 11.31
CA TYR A 412 -11.43 6.20 12.19
C TYR A 412 -12.64 6.50 13.10
N LYS A 413 -13.00 7.77 13.29
CA LYS A 413 -14.22 8.18 14.01
C LYS A 413 -15.47 8.14 13.14
N ILE A 414 -15.34 8.06 11.81
CA ILE A 414 -16.44 7.99 10.87
C ILE A 414 -16.90 6.52 10.74
N PRO A 415 -18.22 6.24 10.93
CA PRO A 415 -18.76 4.90 10.76
C PRO A 415 -18.46 4.31 9.38
N THR A 416 -18.14 3.01 9.35
CA THR A 416 -17.78 2.31 8.10
C THR A 416 -18.90 2.34 7.05
N GLU A 417 -20.17 2.40 7.49
CA GLU A 417 -21.35 2.53 6.62
C GLU A 417 -21.42 3.87 5.86
N TYR A 418 -20.72 4.92 6.32
CA TYR A 418 -20.58 6.18 5.59
C TYR A 418 -19.47 6.12 4.54
N LYS A 419 -18.46 5.28 4.75
CA LYS A 419 -17.33 5.09 3.84
C LYS A 419 -17.64 4.09 2.72
N ILE A 420 -18.41 3.03 3.02
CA ILE A 420 -18.74 1.95 2.09
C ILE A 420 -20.26 1.80 2.02
N LYS A 421 -20.88 2.26 0.93
CA LYS A 421 -22.33 2.23 0.74
C LYS A 421 -22.68 1.40 -0.50
N ASN A 422 -23.66 0.48 -0.38
CA ASN A 422 -24.20 -0.32 -1.49
C ASN A 422 -23.12 -1.08 -2.32
N LYS A 423 -22.07 -1.61 -1.66
CA LYS A 423 -20.94 -2.27 -2.29
C LYS A 423 -20.06 -1.36 -3.17
N ASN A 424 -20.17 -0.06 -3.01
CA ASN A 424 -19.28 0.93 -3.57
C ASN A 424 -18.55 1.61 -2.42
N GLY A 425 -17.23 1.69 -2.51
CA GLY A 425 -16.41 2.49 -1.62
C GLY A 425 -16.41 3.95 -2.06
N LYS A 426 -16.15 4.86 -1.13
CA LYS A 426 -16.08 6.33 -1.20
C LYS A 426 -17.22 6.99 -1.97
#